data_30055e4b054edf56a37974c8b8f3ffda
#
_entry.id   30055e4b054edf56a37974c8b8f3ffda
#
_cell.length_a   1.000
_cell.length_b   1.000
_cell.length_c   1.000
_cell.angle_alpha   90.00
_cell.angle_beta   90.00
_cell.angle_gamma   90.00
#
_symmetry.space_group_name_H-M   'P 1'
#
loop_
_entity.id
_entity.type
_entity.pdbx_description
1 polymer ?
#
loop_
_entity_poly.entity_id
_entity_poly.type
_entity_poly.pdbx_seq_one_letter_code
_entity_poly.pdbx_strand_id
1 'polypeptide(L)'
;SNRYELLDDFQKLDLVAYENGKESVFAIQYSMNDGTESAGRINWSNLLNSPGGGSPYGGDGFFLPSQDLINAYQTDANGLPDFNYQVKADYSWAVLSNGNYTLINTTPNVDPRLDFVVGRPNITWKTYKEKACEGWVRDKETYGYNCAKRFWVSPESSDMFQGWPWGASQLNWQIIRYADILLWKAEALIELNEGTDLETARTLINNVRSRARNSSYVKKFSDNSKYAANYLINPYPTEVWNQDYARKALRWEFRLEKALEGERFFDLVRWGIADQVINSYITTEKDHRIYYGNAQFTKGKDEYYPIPNNQYGFSEGKYVQNPGYPSFK
;
A
#
# COMPACT_ATOMS: atom_id res chain seq x y z
N SER A 1 -23.47 16.07 -10.47
CA SER A 1 -23.15 15.28 -11.66
C SER A 1 -22.32 14.07 -11.21
N ASN A 2 -22.70 12.87 -11.60
CA ASN A 2 -21.99 11.62 -11.29
C ASN A 2 -20.76 11.45 -12.20
N ARG A 3 -19.87 12.44 -12.22
CA ARG A 3 -18.64 12.38 -13.03
C ARG A 3 -17.67 11.37 -12.45
N TYR A 4 -17.59 11.29 -11.13
CA TYR A 4 -16.67 10.41 -10.41
C TYR A 4 -17.43 9.43 -9.54
N GLU A 5 -16.88 8.20 -9.45
CA GLU A 5 -17.43 7.09 -8.68
C GLU A 5 -16.28 6.10 -8.35
N LEU A 6 -16.37 5.37 -7.26
CA LEU A 6 -15.45 4.25 -6.99
C LEU A 6 -15.68 3.13 -8.02
N LEU A 7 -14.62 2.48 -8.46
CA LEU A 7 -14.74 1.22 -9.15
C LEU A 7 -15.38 0.19 -8.21
N ASP A 8 -16.18 -0.70 -8.76
CA ASP A 8 -16.91 -1.72 -8.01
C ASP A 8 -16.00 -2.81 -7.40
N ASP A 9 -14.78 -2.96 -7.93
CA ASP A 9 -13.77 -3.91 -7.46
C ASP A 9 -12.42 -3.22 -7.33
N PHE A 10 -11.77 -3.37 -6.16
CA PHE A 10 -10.46 -2.80 -5.87
C PHE A 10 -9.39 -3.28 -6.86
N GLN A 11 -9.45 -4.53 -7.30
CA GLN A 11 -8.46 -5.10 -8.21
C GLN A 11 -8.49 -4.47 -9.60
N LYS A 12 -9.57 -3.79 -9.97
CA LYS A 12 -9.69 -3.05 -11.24
C LYS A 12 -8.79 -1.81 -11.30
N LEU A 13 -8.32 -1.32 -10.15
CA LEU A 13 -7.40 -0.17 -10.08
C LEU A 13 -6.06 -0.42 -10.82
N ASP A 14 -5.64 -1.66 -10.92
CA ASP A 14 -4.39 -2.04 -11.58
C ASP A 14 -4.62 -2.66 -12.98
N LEU A 15 -5.76 -2.34 -13.61
CA LEU A 15 -6.10 -2.83 -14.96
C LEU A 15 -6.22 -1.67 -15.93
N VAL A 16 -5.46 -1.70 -17.02
CA VAL A 16 -5.46 -0.67 -18.09
C VAL A 16 -6.87 -0.44 -18.65
N ALA A 17 -7.70 -1.48 -18.72
CA ALA A 17 -9.08 -1.38 -19.22
C ALA A 17 -9.99 -0.44 -18.39
N TYR A 18 -9.60 -0.08 -17.17
CA TYR A 18 -10.37 0.82 -16.28
C TYR A 18 -9.70 2.17 -16.06
N GLU A 19 -8.61 2.45 -16.78
CA GLU A 19 -7.94 3.74 -16.74
C GLU A 19 -8.82 4.87 -17.27
N ASN A 20 -8.55 6.09 -16.78
CA ASN A 20 -9.29 7.29 -17.18
C ASN A 20 -10.81 7.17 -16.96
N GLY A 21 -11.23 6.14 -16.20
CA GLY A 21 -12.62 5.91 -15.82
C GLY A 21 -13.04 6.78 -14.64
N LYS A 22 -14.19 6.42 -14.05
CA LYS A 22 -14.85 7.23 -13.01
C LYS A 22 -14.04 7.41 -11.72
N GLU A 23 -13.12 6.51 -11.39
CA GLU A 23 -12.28 6.65 -10.19
C GLU A 23 -11.00 7.45 -10.45
N SER A 24 -10.55 7.61 -11.68
CA SER A 24 -9.37 8.39 -12.02
C SER A 24 -9.69 9.89 -12.02
N VAL A 25 -9.12 10.64 -11.06
CA VAL A 25 -9.23 12.09 -10.99
C VAL A 25 -8.04 12.75 -11.66
N PHE A 26 -6.83 12.29 -11.35
CA PHE A 26 -5.60 12.76 -11.99
C PHE A 26 -4.58 11.64 -12.05
N ALA A 27 -4.05 11.37 -13.27
CA ALA A 27 -3.08 10.33 -13.51
C ALA A 27 -2.02 10.76 -14.53
N ILE A 28 -0.81 10.26 -14.35
CA ILE A 28 0.25 10.33 -15.37
C ILE A 28 -0.06 9.25 -16.41
N GLN A 29 -0.13 9.67 -17.68
CA GLN A 29 -0.50 8.78 -18.78
C GLN A 29 0.72 8.08 -19.35
N TYR A 30 0.61 6.77 -19.51
CA TYR A 30 1.58 5.93 -20.19
C TYR A 30 0.95 5.21 -21.38
N SER A 31 1.76 4.83 -22.35
CA SER A 31 1.29 4.12 -23.55
C SER A 31 2.35 3.20 -24.12
N MET A 32 1.88 2.18 -24.84
CA MET A 32 2.69 1.27 -25.65
C MET A 32 2.16 1.25 -27.07
N ASN A 33 3.03 0.91 -28.04
CA ASN A 33 2.66 0.73 -29.44
C ASN A 33 1.97 1.97 -30.07
N ASP A 34 2.32 3.14 -29.62
CA ASP A 34 1.77 4.43 -30.04
C ASP A 34 2.55 5.12 -31.18
N GLY A 35 3.46 4.38 -31.82
CA GLY A 35 4.31 4.87 -32.90
C GLY A 35 5.61 5.53 -32.44
N THR A 36 5.87 5.61 -31.13
CA THR A 36 7.19 6.00 -30.60
C THR A 36 8.13 4.80 -30.53
N GLU A 37 9.44 5.08 -30.37
CA GLU A 37 10.42 4.02 -30.16
C GLU A 37 10.09 3.19 -28.89
N SER A 38 10.39 1.93 -28.95
CA SER A 38 9.83 0.79 -28.22
C SER A 38 9.63 0.92 -26.70
N ALA A 39 10.23 1.88 -26.02
CA ALA A 39 10.05 2.04 -24.56
C ALA A 39 9.82 3.50 -24.15
N GLY A 40 9.60 4.41 -25.10
CA GLY A 40 9.65 5.84 -24.83
C GLY A 40 8.54 6.38 -23.92
N ARG A 41 7.35 5.76 -23.91
CA ARG A 41 6.18 6.23 -23.15
C ARG A 41 5.61 5.21 -22.18
N ILE A 42 6.32 4.14 -21.91
CA ILE A 42 5.91 3.15 -20.91
C ILE A 42 6.23 3.61 -19.48
N ASN A 43 5.57 3.00 -18.52
CA ASN A 43 5.80 3.28 -17.10
C ASN A 43 7.13 2.67 -16.62
N TRP A 44 8.11 3.54 -16.43
CA TRP A 44 9.42 3.22 -15.86
C TRP A 44 9.49 3.40 -14.34
N SER A 45 8.52 4.12 -13.76
CA SER A 45 8.60 4.56 -12.36
C SER A 45 8.61 3.41 -11.35
N ASN A 46 8.05 2.27 -11.72
CA ASN A 46 7.98 1.10 -10.84
C ASN A 46 9.09 0.07 -11.08
N LEU A 47 10.00 0.29 -12.02
CA LEU A 47 10.95 -0.72 -12.47
C LEU A 47 11.77 -1.32 -11.33
N LEU A 48 12.27 -0.48 -10.42
CA LEU A 48 13.03 -0.92 -9.25
C LEU A 48 12.17 -1.67 -8.22
N ASN A 49 10.87 -1.39 -8.19
CA ASN A 49 9.93 -1.98 -7.22
C ASN A 49 9.32 -3.29 -7.70
N SER A 50 9.51 -3.64 -8.98
CA SER A 50 8.95 -4.87 -9.52
C SER A 50 9.49 -6.10 -8.80
N PRO A 51 8.69 -7.17 -8.63
CA PRO A 51 9.15 -8.40 -8.03
C PRO A 51 10.44 -8.89 -8.68
N GLY A 52 11.43 -9.21 -7.84
CA GLY A 52 12.77 -9.62 -8.27
C GLY A 52 12.94 -11.13 -8.36
N GLY A 53 14.20 -11.56 -8.37
CA GLY A 53 14.55 -12.95 -8.34
C GLY A 53 14.00 -13.76 -9.51
N GLY A 54 13.36 -14.86 -9.20
CA GLY A 54 12.71 -15.74 -10.17
C GLY A 54 11.31 -15.32 -10.64
N SER A 55 10.91 -14.06 -10.38
CA SER A 55 9.60 -13.59 -10.83
C SER A 55 9.54 -13.39 -12.33
N PRO A 56 8.35 -13.46 -12.95
CA PRO A 56 8.19 -13.18 -14.37
C PRO A 56 8.45 -11.72 -14.75
N TYR A 57 8.59 -10.82 -13.77
CA TYR A 57 8.90 -9.40 -14.00
C TYR A 57 10.41 -9.11 -14.09
N GLY A 58 11.25 -9.94 -13.46
CA GLY A 58 12.72 -9.79 -13.51
C GLY A 58 13.24 -8.50 -12.86
N GLY A 59 12.48 -7.93 -11.93
CA GLY A 59 12.80 -6.64 -11.32
C GLY A 59 13.81 -6.71 -10.17
N ASP A 60 13.95 -5.60 -9.45
CA ASP A 60 14.90 -5.45 -8.34
C ASP A 60 14.32 -5.71 -6.96
N GLY A 61 13.00 -5.70 -6.82
CA GLY A 61 12.29 -6.04 -5.60
C GLY A 61 12.44 -5.02 -4.48
N PHE A 62 12.59 -3.74 -4.81
CA PHE A 62 12.51 -2.65 -3.83
C PHE A 62 11.05 -2.40 -3.42
N PHE A 63 10.86 -1.60 -2.37
CA PHE A 63 9.55 -1.21 -1.87
C PHE A 63 8.70 -2.40 -1.41
N LEU A 64 9.30 -3.28 -0.64
CA LEU A 64 8.63 -4.47 -0.11
C LEU A 64 7.68 -4.12 1.04
N PRO A 65 6.50 -4.77 1.12
CA PRO A 65 5.58 -4.59 2.23
C PRO A 65 6.20 -5.12 3.53
N SER A 66 6.08 -4.35 4.61
CA SER A 66 6.53 -4.75 5.94
C SER A 66 5.57 -5.75 6.59
N GLN A 67 6.03 -6.49 7.60
CA GLN A 67 5.17 -7.32 8.43
C GLN A 67 4.11 -6.49 9.15
N ASP A 68 4.47 -5.29 9.60
CA ASP A 68 3.56 -4.33 10.22
C ASP A 68 2.38 -3.94 9.30
N LEU A 69 2.64 -3.75 7.99
CA LEU A 69 1.55 -3.51 7.04
C LEU A 69 0.63 -4.73 6.91
N ILE A 70 1.19 -5.94 6.85
CA ILE A 70 0.41 -7.18 6.76
C ILE A 70 -0.48 -7.32 7.98
N ASN A 71 0.08 -7.12 9.16
CA ASN A 71 -0.65 -7.19 10.42
C ASN A 71 -1.75 -6.14 10.54
N ALA A 72 -1.57 -4.96 9.95
CA ALA A 72 -2.57 -3.90 9.95
C ALA A 72 -3.86 -4.26 9.19
N TYR A 73 -3.83 -5.26 8.33
CA TYR A 73 -5.03 -5.79 7.67
C TYR A 73 -5.84 -6.74 8.55
N GLN A 74 -5.37 -7.11 9.74
CA GLN A 74 -6.15 -7.94 10.65
C GLN A 74 -7.43 -7.22 11.08
N THR A 75 -8.52 -7.97 11.15
CA THR A 75 -9.82 -7.49 11.63
C THR A 75 -10.29 -8.31 12.83
N ASP A 76 -11.15 -7.71 13.62
CA ASP A 76 -11.79 -8.38 14.75
C ASP A 76 -12.94 -9.33 14.30
N ALA A 77 -13.64 -9.93 15.25
CA ALA A 77 -14.78 -10.82 14.99
C ALA A 77 -15.96 -10.10 14.30
N ASN A 78 -16.00 -8.78 14.39
CA ASN A 78 -17.03 -7.94 13.74
C ASN A 78 -16.58 -7.41 12.37
N GLY A 79 -15.37 -7.76 11.89
CA GLY A 79 -14.83 -7.27 10.64
C GLY A 79 -14.40 -5.82 10.69
N LEU A 80 -14.13 -5.27 11.88
CA LEU A 80 -13.56 -3.95 12.08
C LEU A 80 -12.03 -4.05 12.23
N PRO A 81 -11.26 -2.99 11.91
CA PRO A 81 -9.82 -3.03 12.06
C PRO A 81 -9.38 -3.41 13.46
N ASP A 82 -8.44 -4.31 13.57
CA ASP A 82 -7.81 -4.61 14.84
C ASP A 82 -6.73 -3.57 15.16
N PHE A 83 -7.14 -2.52 15.81
CA PHE A 83 -6.24 -1.41 16.16
C PHE A 83 -5.11 -1.79 17.15
N ASN A 84 -5.19 -2.97 17.75
CA ASN A 84 -4.19 -3.47 18.69
C ASN A 84 -3.35 -4.62 18.08
N TYR A 85 -3.30 -4.71 16.77
CA TYR A 85 -2.57 -5.77 16.05
C TYR A 85 -1.10 -5.90 16.49
N GLN A 86 -0.44 -4.81 16.86
CA GLN A 86 1.00 -4.78 17.22
C GLN A 86 1.36 -5.60 18.47
N VAL A 87 0.39 -5.89 19.33
CA VAL A 87 0.60 -6.74 20.53
C VAL A 87 0.11 -8.17 20.32
N LYS A 88 -0.28 -8.52 19.11
CA LYS A 88 -0.74 -9.85 18.73
C LYS A 88 0.32 -10.59 17.92
N ALA A 89 0.13 -11.90 17.80
CA ALA A 89 0.97 -12.71 16.93
C ALA A 89 0.83 -12.27 15.46
N ASP A 90 1.94 -12.27 14.74
CA ASP A 90 1.98 -11.92 13.33
C ASP A 90 1.03 -12.79 12.49
N TYR A 91 0.37 -12.18 11.54
CA TYR A 91 -0.23 -12.88 10.42
C TYR A 91 0.89 -13.28 9.46
N SER A 92 1.45 -14.46 9.63
CA SER A 92 2.76 -14.75 9.07
C SER A 92 2.92 -16.15 8.49
N TRP A 93 4.08 -16.37 7.89
CA TRP A 93 4.53 -17.59 7.24
C TRP A 93 5.74 -18.18 7.97
N ALA A 94 5.86 -19.52 7.93
CA ALA A 94 7.08 -20.21 8.33
C ALA A 94 7.71 -20.93 7.15
N VAL A 95 9.04 -21.05 7.18
CA VAL A 95 9.78 -21.98 6.33
C VAL A 95 9.85 -23.32 7.06
N LEU A 96 9.38 -24.38 6.41
CA LEU A 96 9.58 -25.74 6.92
C LEU A 96 10.99 -26.24 6.60
N SER A 97 11.45 -27.21 7.37
CA SER A 97 12.78 -27.82 7.23
C SER A 97 13.08 -28.45 5.86
N ASN A 98 12.06 -28.71 5.08
CA ASN A 98 12.15 -29.23 3.70
C ASN A 98 12.10 -28.13 2.63
N GLY A 99 12.20 -26.86 3.03
CA GLY A 99 12.12 -25.72 2.12
C GLY A 99 10.70 -25.32 1.69
N ASN A 100 9.67 -26.00 2.17
CA ASN A 100 8.29 -25.62 1.87
C ASN A 100 7.79 -24.56 2.85
N TYR A 101 7.06 -23.58 2.33
CA TYR A 101 6.44 -22.55 3.14
C TYR A 101 5.12 -23.03 3.71
N THR A 102 4.93 -22.81 4.99
CA THR A 102 3.68 -23.08 5.70
C THR A 102 3.19 -21.81 6.38
N LEU A 103 1.90 -21.57 6.31
CA LEU A 103 1.24 -20.53 7.07
C LEU A 103 1.29 -20.88 8.56
N ILE A 104 1.87 -20.01 9.38
CA ILE A 104 1.96 -20.23 10.83
C ILE A 104 0.70 -19.74 11.52
N ASN A 105 0.27 -18.53 11.24
CA ASN A 105 -0.84 -17.89 11.90
C ASN A 105 -1.73 -17.19 10.86
N THR A 106 -2.75 -17.91 10.38
CA THR A 106 -3.71 -17.41 9.39
C THR A 106 -5.15 -17.51 9.88
N THR A 107 -5.33 -17.80 11.18
CA THR A 107 -6.63 -17.88 11.82
C THR A 107 -7.32 -16.51 12.02
N PRO A 108 -6.60 -15.39 12.23
CA PRO A 108 -7.26 -14.08 12.30
C PRO A 108 -8.03 -13.77 11.02
N ASN A 109 -9.14 -13.04 11.18
CA ASN A 109 -9.82 -12.42 10.05
C ASN A 109 -8.96 -11.29 9.49
N VAL A 110 -9.06 -11.06 8.19
CA VAL A 110 -8.32 -9.99 7.51
C VAL A 110 -9.20 -9.23 6.52
N ASP A 111 -8.86 -7.99 6.31
CA ASP A 111 -9.39 -7.17 5.23
C ASP A 111 -8.91 -7.73 3.88
N PRO A 112 -9.78 -7.92 2.89
CA PRO A 112 -9.41 -8.51 1.60
C PRO A 112 -8.35 -7.71 0.84
N ARG A 113 -8.19 -6.42 1.13
CA ARG A 113 -7.12 -5.59 0.54
C ARG A 113 -5.72 -6.11 0.83
N LEU A 114 -5.54 -6.94 1.89
CA LEU A 114 -4.27 -7.65 2.11
C LEU A 114 -3.77 -8.32 0.82
N ASP A 115 -4.59 -9.17 0.23
CA ASP A 115 -4.20 -9.96 -0.94
C ASP A 115 -4.36 -9.22 -2.28
N PHE A 116 -4.98 -8.05 -2.27
CA PHE A 116 -4.96 -7.14 -3.42
C PHE A 116 -3.66 -6.34 -3.49
N VAL A 117 -3.06 -6.04 -2.33
CA VAL A 117 -1.89 -5.15 -2.19
C VAL A 117 -0.59 -5.93 -2.04
N VAL A 118 -0.61 -7.04 -1.29
CA VAL A 118 0.56 -7.83 -0.93
C VAL A 118 0.57 -9.14 -1.71
N GLY A 119 1.69 -9.40 -2.39
CA GLY A 119 1.98 -10.70 -3.00
C GLY A 119 2.60 -11.64 -1.96
N ARG A 120 1.77 -12.50 -1.37
CA ARG A 120 2.19 -13.50 -0.39
C ARG A 120 2.56 -14.83 -1.08
N PRO A 121 3.57 -15.57 -0.63
CA PRO A 121 3.91 -16.87 -1.19
C PRO A 121 2.72 -17.82 -1.23
N ASN A 122 2.64 -18.63 -2.28
CA ASN A 122 1.56 -19.61 -2.50
C ASN A 122 0.13 -19.04 -2.67
N ILE A 123 -0.02 -17.72 -2.77
CA ILE A 123 -1.30 -17.07 -3.07
C ILE A 123 -1.34 -16.68 -4.55
N THR A 124 -2.51 -16.84 -5.17
CA THR A 124 -2.73 -16.47 -6.58
C THR A 124 -2.31 -15.03 -6.85
N TRP A 125 -1.48 -14.87 -7.86
CA TRP A 125 -0.99 -13.57 -8.30
C TRP A 125 -1.84 -13.05 -9.47
N LYS A 126 -2.70 -12.07 -9.20
CA LYS A 126 -3.58 -11.44 -10.23
C LYS A 126 -4.28 -12.52 -11.08
N THR A 127 -4.20 -12.43 -12.39
CA THR A 127 -4.70 -13.43 -13.34
C THR A 127 -3.60 -14.37 -13.84
N TYR A 128 -2.41 -14.31 -13.23
CA TYR A 128 -1.28 -15.14 -13.62
C TYR A 128 -1.55 -16.62 -13.29
N LYS A 129 -1.10 -17.52 -14.16
CA LYS A 129 -1.31 -18.97 -14.01
C LYS A 129 -0.60 -19.57 -12.81
N GLU A 130 0.36 -18.84 -12.26
CA GLU A 130 1.13 -19.28 -11.12
C GLU A 130 0.81 -18.41 -9.91
N LYS A 131 1.28 -18.87 -8.77
CA LYS A 131 1.24 -18.18 -7.49
C LYS A 131 2.49 -17.32 -7.31
N ALA A 132 2.41 -16.28 -6.48
CA ALA A 132 3.59 -15.63 -5.97
C ALA A 132 4.46 -16.64 -5.20
N CYS A 133 5.78 -16.49 -5.27
CA CYS A 133 6.69 -17.37 -4.56
C CYS A 133 7.79 -16.59 -3.82
N GLU A 134 8.44 -17.28 -2.90
CA GLU A 134 9.51 -16.72 -2.08
C GLU A 134 10.75 -16.28 -2.89
N GLY A 135 10.98 -16.90 -4.03
CA GLY A 135 12.06 -16.53 -4.94
C GLY A 135 11.88 -15.20 -5.63
N TRP A 136 10.73 -14.56 -5.45
CA TRP A 136 10.45 -13.22 -5.98
C TRP A 136 11.03 -12.09 -5.13
N VAL A 137 11.49 -12.40 -3.93
CA VAL A 137 12.26 -11.50 -3.07
C VAL A 137 13.71 -11.93 -3.07
N ARG A 138 14.65 -11.04 -3.43
CA ARG A 138 16.07 -11.36 -3.64
C ARG A 138 16.76 -11.91 -2.39
N ASP A 139 16.59 -11.21 -1.28
CA ASP A 139 17.17 -11.56 0.02
C ASP A 139 16.05 -11.68 1.05
N LYS A 140 15.49 -12.87 1.12
CA LYS A 140 14.37 -13.16 2.00
C LYS A 140 14.74 -13.18 3.48
N GLU A 141 16.00 -13.44 3.81
CA GLU A 141 16.48 -13.39 5.19
C GLU A 141 16.47 -11.95 5.72
N THR A 142 16.86 -11.00 4.87
CA THR A 142 16.87 -9.58 5.23
C THR A 142 15.50 -8.93 5.05
N TYR A 143 14.78 -9.25 3.97
CA TYR A 143 13.58 -8.48 3.55
C TYR A 143 12.26 -9.26 3.68
N GLY A 144 12.29 -10.53 4.08
CA GLY A 144 11.11 -11.39 4.19
C GLY A 144 10.63 -11.92 2.86
N TYR A 145 9.39 -12.43 2.83
CA TYR A 145 8.90 -13.28 1.75
C TYR A 145 7.83 -12.64 0.88
N ASN A 146 7.41 -11.43 1.21
CA ASN A 146 6.27 -10.77 0.59
C ASN A 146 6.73 -9.69 -0.38
N CYS A 147 6.09 -9.59 -1.54
CA CYS A 147 6.38 -8.56 -2.54
C CYS A 147 5.18 -7.62 -2.74
N ALA A 148 5.43 -6.44 -3.30
CA ALA A 148 4.37 -5.52 -3.68
C ALA A 148 3.57 -6.09 -4.85
N LYS A 149 2.24 -6.05 -4.75
CA LYS A 149 1.33 -6.56 -5.79
C LYS A 149 0.61 -5.46 -6.56
N ARG A 150 0.52 -4.26 -6.00
CA ARG A 150 -0.06 -3.10 -6.65
C ARG A 150 0.81 -2.58 -7.79
N PHE A 151 0.19 -1.93 -8.76
CA PHE A 151 0.83 -1.24 -9.89
C PHE A 151 1.49 -2.14 -10.94
N TRP A 152 1.28 -3.45 -10.87
CA TRP A 152 1.75 -4.41 -11.86
C TRP A 152 0.57 -4.96 -12.65
N VAL A 153 0.68 -4.95 -13.95
CA VAL A 153 -0.22 -5.76 -14.79
C VAL A 153 0.12 -7.24 -14.62
N SER A 154 -0.79 -8.13 -14.98
CA SER A 154 -0.46 -9.55 -14.99
C SER A 154 0.70 -9.82 -15.96
N PRO A 155 1.66 -10.71 -15.63
CA PRO A 155 2.77 -11.04 -16.52
C PRO A 155 2.35 -11.56 -17.91
N GLU A 156 1.13 -12.08 -18.00
CA GLU A 156 0.55 -12.59 -19.25
C GLU A 156 -0.26 -11.54 -20.01
N SER A 157 -0.37 -10.31 -19.45
CA SER A 157 -1.11 -9.25 -20.10
C SER A 157 -0.36 -8.68 -21.29
N SER A 158 -1.08 -8.37 -22.35
CA SER A 158 -0.57 -7.57 -23.47
C SER A 158 -0.20 -6.14 -23.10
N ASP A 159 -0.58 -5.69 -21.90
CA ASP A 159 -0.25 -4.37 -21.34
C ASP A 159 1.16 -4.33 -20.74
N MET A 160 1.83 -5.48 -20.59
CA MET A 160 3.22 -5.55 -20.14
C MET A 160 4.17 -5.51 -21.35
N PHE A 161 5.19 -4.65 -21.25
CA PHE A 161 6.22 -4.58 -22.27
C PHE A 161 7.06 -5.87 -22.30
N GLN A 162 7.29 -6.39 -23.50
CA GLN A 162 8.09 -7.60 -23.71
C GLN A 162 9.54 -7.22 -24.02
N GLY A 163 10.44 -7.53 -23.10
CA GLY A 163 11.85 -7.21 -23.20
C GLY A 163 12.33 -6.22 -22.13
N TRP A 164 13.44 -5.55 -22.41
CA TRP A 164 13.97 -4.50 -21.52
C TRP A 164 13.28 -3.16 -21.79
N PRO A 165 12.83 -2.43 -20.76
CA PRO A 165 12.91 -2.73 -19.33
C PRO A 165 11.87 -3.76 -18.86
N TRP A 166 12.35 -4.77 -18.13
CA TRP A 166 11.52 -5.88 -17.64
C TRP A 166 10.46 -5.42 -16.65
N GLY A 167 9.23 -5.90 -16.82
CA GLY A 167 8.11 -5.56 -15.94
C GLY A 167 7.49 -4.18 -16.17
N ALA A 168 8.03 -3.39 -17.10
CA ALA A 168 7.40 -2.13 -17.50
C ALA A 168 6.06 -2.37 -18.20
N SER A 169 5.15 -1.42 -18.12
CA SER A 169 3.80 -1.56 -18.67
C SER A 169 3.24 -0.22 -19.13
N GLN A 170 2.09 -0.24 -19.78
CA GLN A 170 1.36 0.99 -20.10
C GLN A 170 0.39 1.43 -18.98
N LEU A 171 0.44 0.81 -17.81
CA LEU A 171 -0.44 1.15 -16.69
C LEU A 171 -0.13 2.58 -16.19
N ASN A 172 -1.15 3.42 -16.19
CA ASN A 172 -1.08 4.80 -15.72
C ASN A 172 -0.77 4.87 -14.22
N TRP A 173 -0.02 5.89 -13.83
CA TRP A 173 0.22 6.18 -12.43
C TRP A 173 -0.85 7.13 -11.89
N GLN A 174 -1.69 6.64 -10.99
CA GLN A 174 -2.74 7.43 -10.35
C GLN A 174 -2.13 8.35 -9.28
N ILE A 175 -2.27 9.66 -9.45
CA ILE A 175 -1.87 10.66 -8.47
C ILE A 175 -3.02 10.93 -7.50
N ILE A 176 -4.25 11.10 -8.04
CA ILE A 176 -5.46 11.33 -7.25
C ILE A 176 -6.56 10.40 -7.76
N ARG A 177 -7.10 9.60 -6.86
CA ARG A 177 -8.26 8.75 -7.11
C ARG A 177 -9.51 9.33 -6.43
N TYR A 178 -10.69 8.92 -6.86
CA TYR A 178 -11.92 9.36 -6.21
C TYR A 178 -12.03 8.92 -4.73
N ALA A 179 -11.40 7.80 -4.38
CA ALA A 179 -11.25 7.38 -2.98
C ALA A 179 -10.55 8.44 -2.13
N ASP A 180 -9.51 9.12 -2.65
CA ASP A 180 -8.82 10.20 -1.95
C ASP A 180 -9.76 11.36 -1.65
N ILE A 181 -10.56 11.76 -2.64
CA ILE A 181 -11.55 12.84 -2.48
C ILE A 181 -12.58 12.51 -1.40
N LEU A 182 -13.05 11.26 -1.35
CA LEU A 182 -13.99 10.81 -0.32
C LEU A 182 -13.35 10.86 1.07
N LEU A 183 -12.13 10.38 1.21
CA LEU A 183 -11.42 10.35 2.49
C LEU A 183 -11.00 11.76 2.94
N TRP A 184 -10.52 12.64 2.05
CA TRP A 184 -10.22 14.04 2.38
C TRP A 184 -11.48 14.81 2.80
N LYS A 185 -12.60 14.59 2.10
CA LYS A 185 -13.88 15.18 2.52
C LYS A 185 -14.32 14.67 3.89
N ALA A 186 -14.18 13.36 4.13
CA ALA A 186 -14.49 12.77 5.44
C ALA A 186 -13.61 13.36 6.55
N GLU A 187 -12.31 13.56 6.28
CA GLU A 187 -11.39 14.19 7.22
C GLU A 187 -11.82 15.60 7.59
N ALA A 188 -12.13 16.43 6.59
CA ALA A 188 -12.61 17.80 6.84
C ALA A 188 -13.87 17.81 7.70
N LEU A 189 -14.84 16.93 7.43
CA LEU A 189 -16.07 16.82 8.21
C LEU A 189 -15.82 16.33 9.64
N ILE A 190 -14.90 15.39 9.85
CA ILE A 190 -14.52 14.92 11.20
C ILE A 190 -13.92 16.06 12.01
N GLU A 191 -13.08 16.90 11.40
CA GLU A 191 -12.43 18.00 12.11
C GLU A 191 -13.38 19.18 12.36
N LEU A 192 -14.32 19.47 11.47
CA LEU A 192 -15.40 20.45 11.67
C LEU A 192 -16.35 20.02 12.80
N ASN A 193 -16.80 18.77 12.75
CA ASN A 193 -17.67 18.14 13.75
C ASN A 193 -18.95 18.96 14.07
N GLU A 194 -19.62 19.46 13.04
CA GLU A 194 -20.84 20.26 13.16
C GLU A 194 -22.06 19.46 12.66
N GLY A 195 -23.19 19.59 13.34
CA GLY A 195 -24.47 19.00 12.92
C GLY A 195 -24.37 17.51 12.56
N THR A 196 -24.52 17.16 11.28
CA THR A 196 -24.47 15.78 10.75
C THR A 196 -23.12 15.39 10.17
N ASP A 197 -22.06 16.16 10.39
CA ASP A 197 -20.75 15.98 9.75
C ASP A 197 -20.14 14.62 10.04
N LEU A 198 -20.17 14.18 11.30
CA LEU A 198 -19.63 12.87 11.67
C LEU A 198 -20.36 11.72 10.97
N GLU A 199 -21.67 11.78 10.84
CA GLU A 199 -22.44 10.74 10.15
C GLU A 199 -22.18 10.76 8.64
N THR A 200 -22.06 11.94 8.06
CA THR A 200 -21.67 12.11 6.65
C THR A 200 -20.26 11.55 6.42
N ALA A 201 -19.31 11.85 7.31
CA ALA A 201 -17.94 11.29 7.25
C ALA A 201 -17.94 9.76 7.35
N ARG A 202 -18.74 9.19 8.28
CA ARG A 202 -18.90 7.73 8.40
C ARG A 202 -19.38 7.11 7.10
N THR A 203 -20.37 7.74 6.47
CA THR A 203 -20.91 7.27 5.18
C THR A 203 -19.84 7.28 4.09
N LEU A 204 -19.03 8.35 3.98
CA LEU A 204 -17.97 8.45 2.97
C LEU A 204 -16.89 7.39 3.18
N ILE A 205 -16.46 7.19 4.42
CA ILE A 205 -15.46 6.17 4.78
C ILE A 205 -16.04 4.77 4.50
N ASN A 206 -17.28 4.52 4.87
CA ASN A 206 -17.94 3.25 4.63
C ASN A 206 -18.17 2.96 3.14
N ASN A 207 -18.27 3.96 2.27
CA ASN A 207 -18.30 3.74 0.82
C ASN A 207 -17.00 3.11 0.32
N VAL A 208 -15.84 3.64 0.75
CA VAL A 208 -14.52 3.09 0.42
C VAL A 208 -14.40 1.65 0.96
N ARG A 209 -14.79 1.47 2.22
CA ARG A 209 -14.72 0.17 2.90
C ARG A 209 -15.66 -0.86 2.28
N SER A 210 -16.86 -0.46 1.91
CA SER A 210 -17.84 -1.33 1.25
C SER A 210 -17.39 -1.75 -0.15
N ARG A 211 -16.69 -0.89 -0.89
CA ARG A 211 -16.08 -1.27 -2.16
C ARG A 211 -15.09 -2.42 -1.96
N ALA A 212 -14.19 -2.32 -0.96
CA ALA A 212 -13.26 -3.40 -0.64
C ALA A 212 -13.98 -4.70 -0.24
N ARG A 213 -15.05 -4.59 0.57
CA ARG A 213 -15.91 -5.71 0.96
C ARG A 213 -16.56 -6.41 -0.22
N ASN A 214 -16.99 -5.67 -1.21
CA ASN A 214 -17.75 -6.17 -2.36
C ASN A 214 -16.84 -6.58 -3.52
N SER A 215 -15.52 -6.39 -3.41
CA SER A 215 -14.55 -6.80 -4.40
C SER A 215 -14.44 -8.32 -4.53
N SER A 216 -13.95 -8.80 -5.65
CA SER A 216 -13.68 -10.21 -5.90
C SER A 216 -12.51 -10.70 -5.05
N TYR A 217 -12.77 -11.55 -4.07
CA TYR A 217 -11.75 -12.02 -3.13
C TYR A 217 -10.77 -12.99 -3.79
N VAL A 218 -9.52 -12.90 -3.40
CA VAL A 218 -8.45 -13.78 -3.88
C VAL A 218 -8.69 -15.20 -3.40
N LYS A 219 -8.50 -16.16 -4.27
CA LYS A 219 -8.68 -17.58 -4.00
C LYS A 219 -7.35 -18.29 -3.82
N LYS A 220 -7.37 -19.45 -3.15
CA LYS A 220 -6.19 -20.31 -3.04
C LYS A 220 -5.77 -20.78 -4.42
N PHE A 221 -4.47 -20.77 -4.70
CA PHE A 221 -3.96 -21.29 -5.97
C PHE A 221 -4.21 -22.79 -6.12
N SER A 222 -4.06 -23.54 -5.01
CA SER A 222 -4.27 -25.00 -5.00
C SER A 222 -5.74 -25.44 -5.06
N ASP A 223 -6.68 -24.54 -4.72
CA ASP A 223 -8.11 -24.83 -4.67
C ASP A 223 -8.92 -23.53 -4.86
N ASN A 224 -9.29 -23.24 -6.09
CA ASN A 224 -10.02 -22.04 -6.46
C ASN A 224 -11.47 -21.99 -5.97
N SER A 225 -11.95 -23.02 -5.28
CA SER A 225 -13.24 -22.98 -4.59
C SER A 225 -13.15 -22.28 -3.22
N LYS A 226 -11.94 -22.10 -2.67
CA LYS A 226 -11.69 -21.54 -1.34
C LYS A 226 -10.96 -20.20 -1.41
N TYR A 227 -11.33 -19.31 -0.51
CA TYR A 227 -10.60 -18.05 -0.34
C TYR A 227 -9.19 -18.25 0.23
N ALA A 228 -8.28 -17.37 -0.12
CA ALA A 228 -6.88 -17.43 0.30
C ALA A 228 -6.68 -17.11 1.79
N ALA A 229 -7.63 -16.39 2.40
CA ALA A 229 -7.63 -16.02 3.81
C ALA A 229 -9.06 -15.95 4.37
N ASN A 230 -9.18 -15.76 5.67
CA ASN A 230 -10.46 -15.51 6.34
C ASN A 230 -10.85 -14.04 6.14
N TYR A 231 -11.34 -13.69 4.96
CA TYR A 231 -11.75 -12.32 4.67
C TYR A 231 -13.02 -11.95 5.41
N LEU A 232 -12.91 -10.95 6.26
CA LEU A 232 -14.04 -10.37 6.98
C LEU A 232 -13.83 -8.87 7.14
N ILE A 233 -14.70 -8.10 6.53
CA ILE A 233 -14.69 -6.64 6.58
C ILE A 233 -16.14 -6.14 6.64
N ASN A 234 -16.44 -5.25 7.57
CA ASN A 234 -17.74 -4.64 7.74
C ASN A 234 -17.65 -3.12 7.86
N PRO A 235 -18.69 -2.38 7.46
CA PRO A 235 -18.77 -0.95 7.68
C PRO A 235 -18.62 -0.57 9.16
N TYR A 236 -18.07 0.61 9.42
CA TYR A 236 -18.03 1.16 10.78
C TYR A 236 -19.45 1.41 11.29
N PRO A 237 -19.79 0.91 12.47
CA PRO A 237 -21.13 1.06 13.05
C PRO A 237 -21.34 2.46 13.65
N THR A 238 -22.59 2.81 13.93
CA THR A 238 -22.97 4.10 14.51
C THR A 238 -22.66 4.16 16.01
N GLU A 239 -22.75 3.04 16.71
CA GLU A 239 -22.74 2.95 18.17
C GLU A 239 -21.44 3.42 18.81
N VAL A 240 -20.33 3.26 18.10
CA VAL A 240 -18.98 3.68 18.56
C VAL A 240 -18.50 4.95 17.87
N TRP A 241 -19.32 5.56 16.98
CA TRP A 241 -18.90 6.62 16.10
C TRP A 241 -18.95 7.98 16.79
N ASN A 242 -17.83 8.38 17.38
CA ASN A 242 -17.55 9.72 17.89
C ASN A 242 -16.32 10.29 17.17
N GLN A 243 -15.99 11.56 17.39
CA GLN A 243 -14.92 12.24 16.67
C GLN A 243 -13.56 11.53 16.80
N ASP A 244 -13.19 11.07 17.98
CA ASP A 244 -11.88 10.41 18.21
C ASP A 244 -11.82 9.05 17.50
N TYR A 245 -12.90 8.27 17.57
CA TYR A 245 -12.99 7.02 16.83
C TYR A 245 -13.00 7.27 15.32
N ALA A 246 -13.72 8.28 14.85
CA ALA A 246 -13.77 8.67 13.45
C ALA A 246 -12.40 9.06 12.88
N ARG A 247 -11.60 9.85 13.63
CA ARG A 247 -10.20 10.15 13.26
C ARG A 247 -9.36 8.89 13.13
N LYS A 248 -9.48 7.98 14.10
CA LYS A 248 -8.74 6.72 14.10
C LYS A 248 -9.15 5.85 12.92
N ALA A 249 -10.43 5.70 12.67
CA ALA A 249 -10.99 4.94 11.56
C ALA A 249 -10.58 5.52 10.20
N LEU A 250 -10.66 6.84 10.02
CA LEU A 250 -10.24 7.54 8.81
C LEU A 250 -8.76 7.30 8.51
N ARG A 251 -7.87 7.53 9.50
CA ARG A 251 -6.42 7.32 9.37
C ARG A 251 -6.08 5.86 9.03
N TRP A 252 -6.91 4.94 9.51
CA TRP A 252 -6.78 3.53 9.18
C TRP A 252 -7.20 3.24 7.75
N GLU A 253 -8.31 3.79 7.27
CA GLU A 253 -8.75 3.62 5.89
C GLU A 253 -7.75 4.21 4.89
N PHE A 254 -7.17 5.40 5.16
CA PHE A 254 -6.05 5.92 4.37
C PHE A 254 -4.90 4.91 4.29
N ARG A 255 -4.52 4.33 5.44
CA ARG A 255 -3.44 3.34 5.49
C ARG A 255 -3.71 2.11 4.63
N LEU A 256 -4.90 1.53 4.73
CA LEU A 256 -5.23 0.29 4.03
C LEU A 256 -5.57 0.53 2.55
N GLU A 257 -6.29 1.58 2.27
CA GLU A 257 -6.73 1.94 0.91
C GLU A 257 -5.57 2.41 0.03
N LYS A 258 -4.67 3.22 0.61
CA LYS A 258 -3.53 3.84 -0.08
C LYS A 258 -2.22 3.08 0.15
N ALA A 259 -2.28 1.85 0.65
CA ALA A 259 -1.08 1.08 0.91
C ALA A 259 -0.23 0.89 -0.37
N LEU A 260 1.06 1.13 -0.24
CA LEU A 260 2.08 1.11 -1.31
C LEU A 260 1.93 2.22 -2.37
N GLU A 261 1.04 3.20 -2.20
CA GLU A 261 0.93 4.37 -3.10
C GLU A 261 1.94 5.49 -2.77
N GLY A 262 2.71 5.35 -1.67
CA GLY A 262 3.80 6.28 -1.31
C GLY A 262 3.38 7.45 -0.43
N GLU A 263 2.10 7.61 -0.10
CA GLU A 263 1.56 8.80 0.58
C GLU A 263 1.60 8.73 2.11
N ARG A 264 1.74 7.55 2.69
CA ARG A 264 1.61 7.33 4.14
C ARG A 264 2.49 8.23 4.99
N PHE A 265 3.74 8.46 4.60
CA PHE A 265 4.66 9.32 5.32
C PHE A 265 4.15 10.76 5.39
N PHE A 266 3.70 11.30 4.28
CA PHE A 266 3.17 12.67 4.18
C PHE A 266 1.89 12.82 5.02
N ASP A 267 1.02 11.83 5.04
CA ASP A 267 -0.16 11.81 5.90
C ASP A 267 0.22 11.86 7.39
N LEU A 268 1.19 11.04 7.81
CA LEU A 268 1.66 11.04 9.21
C LEU A 268 2.27 12.38 9.62
N VAL A 269 3.02 13.02 8.73
CA VAL A 269 3.61 14.34 8.95
C VAL A 269 2.52 15.42 9.07
N ARG A 270 1.58 15.49 8.11
CA ARG A 270 0.51 16.50 8.15
C ARG A 270 -0.45 16.32 9.33
N TRP A 271 -0.62 15.09 9.84
CA TRP A 271 -1.38 14.82 11.07
C TRP A 271 -0.58 15.10 12.36
N GLY A 272 0.71 15.40 12.27
CA GLY A 272 1.58 15.67 13.40
C GLY A 272 1.87 14.47 14.29
N ILE A 273 1.75 13.24 13.77
CA ILE A 273 1.91 11.97 14.49
C ILE A 273 3.03 11.08 13.94
N ALA A 274 3.86 11.60 13.03
CA ALA A 274 4.91 10.82 12.38
C ALA A 274 5.88 10.20 13.40
N ASP A 275 6.32 10.99 14.38
CA ASP A 275 7.22 10.54 15.45
C ASP A 275 6.66 9.36 16.25
N GLN A 276 5.39 9.43 16.63
CA GLN A 276 4.72 8.38 17.42
C GLN A 276 4.54 7.09 16.59
N VAL A 277 4.02 7.22 15.37
CA VAL A 277 3.68 6.06 14.54
C VAL A 277 4.94 5.38 14.00
N ILE A 278 5.93 6.16 13.53
CA ILE A 278 7.16 5.59 12.95
C ILE A 278 8.02 4.95 14.03
N ASN A 279 8.17 5.56 15.22
CA ASN A 279 8.92 4.93 16.30
C ASN A 279 8.24 3.68 16.85
N SER A 280 6.89 3.64 16.88
CA SER A 280 6.15 2.42 17.20
C SER A 280 6.39 1.33 16.16
N TYR A 281 6.34 1.68 14.88
CA TYR A 281 6.66 0.80 13.77
C TYR A 281 8.10 0.23 13.87
N ILE A 282 9.09 1.09 14.10
CA ILE A 282 10.50 0.67 14.25
C ILE A 282 10.65 -0.31 15.42
N THR A 283 9.95 -0.07 16.52
CA THR A 283 10.01 -0.92 17.72
C THR A 283 9.55 -2.35 17.45
N THR A 284 8.54 -2.53 16.60
CA THR A 284 8.02 -3.85 16.24
C THR A 284 8.77 -4.45 15.04
N GLU A 285 9.04 -3.65 14.00
CA GLU A 285 9.60 -4.16 12.76
C GLU A 285 11.10 -4.50 12.87
N LYS A 286 11.85 -3.95 13.83
CA LYS A 286 13.25 -4.31 14.08
C LYS A 286 13.46 -5.80 14.39
N ASP A 287 12.44 -6.47 14.92
CA ASP A 287 12.49 -7.91 15.20
C ASP A 287 12.37 -8.75 13.91
N HIS A 288 11.86 -8.15 12.84
CA HIS A 288 11.75 -8.74 11.50
C HIS A 288 12.87 -8.28 10.56
N ARG A 289 13.43 -7.08 10.80
CA ARG A 289 14.36 -6.39 9.89
C ARG A 289 15.53 -5.83 10.69
N ILE A 290 16.64 -6.52 10.67
CA ILE A 290 17.86 -6.18 11.45
C ILE A 290 18.40 -4.77 11.16
N TYR A 291 18.15 -4.24 9.96
CA TYR A 291 18.61 -2.89 9.59
C TYR A 291 17.86 -1.76 10.29
N TYR A 292 16.76 -2.04 10.98
CA TYR A 292 16.09 -1.06 11.85
C TYR A 292 16.66 -0.96 13.27
N GLY A 293 17.67 -1.78 13.63
CA GLY A 293 18.16 -1.89 15.01
C GLY A 293 18.49 -0.56 15.70
N ASN A 294 19.05 0.40 14.95
CA ASN A 294 19.40 1.74 15.46
C ASN A 294 18.55 2.86 14.85
N ALA A 295 17.49 2.52 14.12
CA ALA A 295 16.63 3.50 13.51
C ALA A 295 15.81 4.23 14.58
N GLN A 296 15.66 5.55 14.42
CA GLN A 296 14.84 6.41 15.25
C GLN A 296 14.33 7.59 14.42
N PHE A 297 13.08 7.95 14.62
CA PHE A 297 12.50 9.16 14.05
C PHE A 297 12.53 10.28 15.09
N THR A 298 13.15 11.39 14.75
CA THR A 298 13.29 12.58 15.61
C THR A 298 12.33 13.66 15.12
N LYS A 299 11.32 13.98 15.94
CA LYS A 299 10.36 15.05 15.65
C LYS A 299 11.04 16.40 15.43
N GLY A 300 10.60 17.12 14.42
CA GLY A 300 11.15 18.43 14.04
C GLY A 300 12.43 18.34 13.20
N LYS A 301 12.93 17.14 12.92
CA LYS A 301 14.09 16.90 12.07
C LYS A 301 13.75 15.96 10.91
N ASP A 302 13.27 14.75 11.22
CA ASP A 302 13.19 13.66 10.26
C ASP A 302 11.90 13.74 9.39
N GLU A 303 11.07 14.76 9.57
CA GLU A 303 10.03 15.16 8.63
C GLU A 303 10.61 15.73 7.34
N TYR A 304 11.90 16.12 7.34
CA TYR A 304 12.61 16.72 6.21
C TYR A 304 13.90 15.96 5.92
N TYR A 305 14.36 16.05 4.68
CA TYR A 305 15.73 15.66 4.33
C TYR A 305 16.70 16.81 4.53
N PRO A 306 18.00 16.53 4.78
CA PRO A 306 19.01 17.58 4.78
C PRO A 306 19.15 18.15 3.36
N ILE A 307 19.34 19.46 3.25
CA ILE A 307 19.73 20.11 1.99
C ILE A 307 21.18 19.72 1.71
N PRO A 308 21.51 19.17 0.53
CA PRO A 308 22.89 18.79 0.19
C PRO A 308 23.83 20.00 0.15
N ASN A 309 25.11 19.84 0.57
CA ASN A 309 26.10 20.91 0.58
C ASN A 309 26.31 21.59 -0.78
N ASN A 310 26.25 20.83 -1.89
CA ASN A 310 26.38 21.42 -3.23
C ASN A 310 25.24 22.38 -3.56
N GLN A 311 24.04 22.17 -3.04
CA GLN A 311 22.91 23.08 -3.25
C GLN A 311 23.12 24.41 -2.50
N TYR A 312 23.81 24.38 -1.36
CA TYR A 312 24.22 25.60 -0.67
C TYR A 312 25.16 26.46 -1.55
N GLY A 313 26.16 25.82 -2.19
CA GLY A 313 27.03 26.49 -3.13
C GLY A 313 26.29 27.09 -4.33
N PHE A 314 25.38 26.32 -4.94
CA PHE A 314 24.54 26.80 -6.05
C PHE A 314 23.61 27.95 -5.66
N SER A 315 23.18 28.01 -4.42
CA SER A 315 22.37 29.13 -3.90
C SER A 315 23.19 30.37 -3.51
N GLU A 316 24.51 30.39 -3.76
CA GLU A 316 25.41 31.44 -3.30
C GLU A 316 25.37 31.68 -1.79
N GLY A 317 25.21 30.58 -1.00
CA GLY A 317 25.14 30.64 0.45
C GLY A 317 23.79 31.13 1.03
N LYS A 318 22.74 31.21 0.22
CA LYS A 318 21.44 31.74 0.63
C LYS A 318 20.55 30.69 1.34
N TYR A 319 20.81 29.40 1.11
CA TYR A 319 20.00 28.35 1.76
C TYR A 319 20.37 28.22 3.24
N VAL A 320 19.36 27.98 4.05
CA VAL A 320 19.49 27.62 5.47
C VAL A 320 19.17 26.14 5.61
N GLN A 321 20.02 25.40 6.30
CA GLN A 321 19.84 23.96 6.51
C GLN A 321 18.56 23.69 7.31
N ASN A 322 17.92 22.58 7.00
CA ASN A 322 16.75 22.13 7.74
C ASN A 322 17.10 21.84 9.21
N PRO A 323 16.15 22.06 10.15
CA PRO A 323 16.37 21.87 11.58
C PRO A 323 16.94 20.47 11.92
N GLY A 324 17.84 20.43 12.91
CA GLY A 324 18.42 19.17 13.40
C GLY A 324 19.56 18.58 12.55
N TYR A 325 19.85 19.14 11.37
CA TYR A 325 20.98 18.73 10.55
C TYR A 325 22.19 19.65 10.72
N PRO A 326 23.42 19.14 10.49
CA PRO A 326 24.63 19.98 10.57
C PRO A 326 24.55 21.17 9.61
N SER A 327 25.05 22.32 10.05
CA SER A 327 25.20 23.49 9.19
C SER A 327 26.07 23.19 7.98
N PHE A 328 25.86 23.91 6.90
CA PHE A 328 26.71 23.83 5.71
C PHE A 328 28.18 24.10 6.06
N LYS A 329 29.08 23.40 5.36
CA LYS A 329 30.52 23.55 5.51
C LYS A 329 31.09 24.37 4.33
#